data_8fe29233399662915956fb9d3deaba9b
#
_entry.id   8fe29233399662915956fb9d3deaba9b
#
_cell.length_a   1.000
_cell.length_b   1.000
_cell.length_c   1.000
_cell.angle_alpha   90.00
_cell.angle_beta   90.00
_cell.angle_gamma   90.00
#
_symmetry.space_group_name_H-M   'P 1'
#
loop_
_entity.id
_entity.type
_entity.pdbx_description
1 polymer ?
#
loop_
_entity_poly.entity_id
_entity_poly.type
_entity_poly.pdbx_seq_one_letter_code
_entity_poly.pdbx_strand_id
1 'polypeptide(L)'
;MAEKVIMLGNEAIARGAYEAGVKVSSAYPGTPSTEISEYLVQYRDDVYEEWAPNAKVATEVAVGASIAGVRSMACMKHVGLNVAADPLYSVSYMGVNGGLVLVVADDPGLYSSQNEQDTRMVARAAQIPVIEPSDSAEAKDFFKAAFELSEKFDRPFIFRTTTRLAHSQGLVELCERENIEDKEYIKNIQKNVMMPGNAKQRHIEIERLNRELAEAANTLPINRVEMNDTKIGVITSGIPYQYVKEALPEASVLKLGMVNPLPRKLIEDFAEKVDTLYIVEELDPVIETQVKSWGIQAIGKEIFTVQGEYSANMLRKAILKQELELKEPAKAPGRPPILCPGCPHRSVFFVLNRLKMHAAGDIGCYTLGAVAPLSVIDTTMCMGSSISTLHGMEKAKGKEYIKNWVAVIGDSTFMHTGVNSLMNMVYNKATGTVIIMDNSTTGMTGHQDHSATGKTLQGDPTYAIDIPELCHAVGVKHVNVVNAFDIELLQKTIKEEVARDEVSVIITKTPCVLLDKRKKPLYMAHEDQCKKCGLCMKPGCPAMTKNADGSVHIDDTMCTGCGLCEKLCKFNVIELVKEGE
;
A
#
# COMPACT_ATOMS: atom_id res chain seq x y z
N MET A 1 -9.12 37.22 -3.37
CA MET A 1 -8.96 36.25 -2.27
C MET A 1 -8.63 34.94 -2.95
N ALA A 2 -7.61 34.22 -2.49
CA ALA A 2 -7.30 32.91 -3.04
C ALA A 2 -8.49 31.96 -2.82
N GLU A 3 -8.73 31.08 -3.78
CA GLU A 3 -9.81 30.10 -3.70
C GLU A 3 -9.47 29.08 -2.63
N LYS A 4 -10.46 28.76 -1.77
CA LYS A 4 -10.31 27.74 -0.72
C LYS A 4 -11.29 26.62 -0.97
N VAL A 5 -10.78 25.39 -0.97
CA VAL A 5 -11.55 24.17 -1.22
C VAL A 5 -11.31 23.15 -0.12
N ILE A 6 -12.27 22.26 0.08
CA ILE A 6 -12.09 21.11 1.00
C ILE A 6 -11.44 19.99 0.19
N MET A 7 -10.31 19.48 0.69
CA MET A 7 -9.57 18.38 0.06
C MET A 7 -9.23 17.28 1.07
N LEU A 8 -9.17 16.05 0.59
CA LEU A 8 -8.51 14.95 1.31
C LEU A 8 -7.00 15.19 1.35
N GLY A 9 -6.29 14.60 2.32
CA GLY A 9 -4.83 14.69 2.39
C GLY A 9 -4.14 14.21 1.11
N ASN A 10 -4.59 13.08 0.54
CA ASN A 10 -4.05 12.56 -0.73
C ASN A 10 -4.31 13.51 -1.90
N GLU A 11 -5.50 14.11 -1.97
CA GLU A 11 -5.84 15.12 -2.98
C GLU A 11 -4.98 16.37 -2.83
N ALA A 12 -4.75 16.81 -1.59
CA ALA A 12 -3.90 17.97 -1.30
C ALA A 12 -2.43 17.73 -1.67
N ILE A 13 -1.90 16.52 -1.47
CA ILE A 13 -0.56 16.13 -1.95
C ILE A 13 -0.50 16.21 -3.48
N ALA A 14 -1.48 15.64 -4.19
CA ALA A 14 -1.55 15.72 -5.64
C ALA A 14 -1.63 17.18 -6.13
N ARG A 15 -2.43 18.01 -5.46
CA ARG A 15 -2.51 19.46 -5.74
C ARG A 15 -1.17 20.16 -5.48
N GLY A 16 -0.50 19.85 -4.38
CA GLY A 16 0.83 20.37 -4.05
C GLY A 16 1.89 20.00 -5.09
N ALA A 17 1.84 18.77 -5.61
CA ALA A 17 2.71 18.33 -6.69
C ALA A 17 2.47 19.12 -7.99
N TYR A 18 1.22 19.32 -8.36
CA TYR A 18 0.85 20.16 -9.50
C TYR A 18 1.37 21.59 -9.32
N GLU A 19 1.06 22.24 -8.19
CA GLU A 19 1.49 23.63 -7.91
C GLU A 19 3.02 23.76 -7.86
N ALA A 20 3.72 22.75 -7.34
CA ALA A 20 5.19 22.71 -7.28
C ALA A 20 5.86 22.47 -8.66
N GLY A 21 5.12 22.36 -9.74
CA GLY A 21 5.71 22.19 -11.07
C GLY A 21 6.26 20.77 -11.34
N VAL A 22 5.76 19.73 -10.65
CA VAL A 22 6.13 18.34 -10.94
C VAL A 22 5.76 17.99 -12.38
N LYS A 23 6.67 17.32 -13.11
CA LYS A 23 6.44 16.87 -14.48
C LYS A 23 6.27 15.38 -14.63
N VAL A 24 6.88 14.58 -13.73
CA VAL A 24 6.82 13.12 -13.79
C VAL A 24 6.51 12.55 -12.43
N SER A 25 5.51 11.71 -12.38
CA SER A 25 5.19 10.89 -11.23
C SER A 25 5.01 9.43 -11.63
N SER A 26 5.43 8.51 -10.78
CA SER A 26 5.26 7.08 -10.98
C SER A 26 4.91 6.40 -9.67
N ALA A 27 4.01 5.42 -9.68
CA ALA A 27 3.55 4.78 -8.46
C ALA A 27 3.22 3.30 -8.66
N TYR A 28 3.15 2.57 -7.55
CA TYR A 28 2.47 1.29 -7.48
C TYR A 28 1.31 1.39 -6.49
N PRO A 29 0.09 0.92 -6.86
CA PRO A 29 -1.08 1.05 -6.00
C PRO A 29 -0.89 0.43 -4.62
N GLY A 30 -1.13 1.19 -3.55
CA GLY A 30 -0.97 0.72 -2.17
C GLY A 30 -1.67 1.65 -1.18
N THR A 31 -2.82 1.22 -0.62
CA THR A 31 -3.55 1.98 0.41
C THR A 31 -2.66 2.20 1.64
N PRO A 32 -2.48 3.46 2.12
CA PRO A 32 -3.34 4.62 1.87
C PRO A 32 -2.82 5.64 0.83
N SER A 33 -1.84 5.33 -0.03
CA SER A 33 -1.25 6.31 -0.98
C SER A 33 -1.83 6.27 -2.40
N THR A 34 -2.68 5.29 -2.72
CA THR A 34 -3.15 5.03 -4.09
C THR A 34 -3.81 6.25 -4.74
N GLU A 35 -4.65 6.95 -3.99
CA GLU A 35 -5.46 8.06 -4.49
C GLU A 35 -4.64 9.28 -4.90
N ILE A 36 -3.38 9.42 -4.41
CA ILE A 36 -2.50 10.53 -4.84
C ILE A 36 -2.32 10.50 -6.35
N SER A 37 -1.96 9.34 -6.90
CA SER A 37 -1.78 9.16 -8.35
C SER A 37 -3.09 9.27 -9.12
N GLU A 38 -4.19 8.76 -8.56
CA GLU A 38 -5.51 8.90 -9.16
C GLU A 38 -5.96 10.36 -9.26
N TYR A 39 -5.65 11.18 -8.25
CA TYR A 39 -5.91 12.62 -8.29
C TYR A 39 -4.96 13.37 -9.24
N LEU A 40 -3.71 12.92 -9.42
CA LEU A 40 -2.77 13.55 -10.36
C LEU A 40 -3.21 13.45 -11.82
N VAL A 41 -3.98 12.41 -12.20
CA VAL A 41 -4.49 12.24 -13.56
C VAL A 41 -5.32 13.44 -14.05
N GLN A 42 -5.96 14.20 -13.15
CA GLN A 42 -6.68 15.42 -13.55
C GLN A 42 -5.77 16.50 -14.14
N TYR A 43 -4.46 16.44 -13.87
CA TYR A 43 -3.43 17.35 -14.36
C TYR A 43 -2.57 16.75 -15.48
N ARG A 44 -3.07 15.77 -16.22
CA ARG A 44 -2.34 14.98 -17.21
C ARG A 44 -1.73 15.81 -18.36
N ASP A 45 -2.21 17.02 -18.57
CA ASP A 45 -1.66 17.94 -19.60
C ASP A 45 -0.32 18.56 -19.14
N ASP A 46 -0.06 18.57 -17.83
CA ASP A 46 1.11 19.17 -17.20
C ASP A 46 1.99 18.12 -16.48
N VAL A 47 1.41 17.01 -16.05
CA VAL A 47 2.07 15.97 -15.24
C VAL A 47 1.88 14.61 -15.90
N TYR A 48 2.99 13.98 -16.27
CA TYR A 48 2.96 12.58 -16.65
C TYR A 48 2.84 11.71 -15.39
N GLU A 49 1.86 10.82 -15.37
CA GLU A 49 1.60 9.89 -14.25
C GLU A 49 1.43 8.47 -14.76
N GLU A 50 2.03 7.50 -14.07
CA GLU A 50 1.93 6.10 -14.47
C GLU A 50 1.80 5.12 -13.30
N TRP A 51 1.18 3.95 -13.56
CA TRP A 51 1.35 2.77 -12.72
C TRP A 51 2.56 1.95 -13.15
N ALA A 52 3.57 1.92 -12.30
CA ALA A 52 4.71 1.01 -12.45
C ALA A 52 4.35 -0.41 -11.96
N PRO A 53 5.09 -1.45 -12.37
CA PRO A 53 4.83 -2.82 -11.91
C PRO A 53 5.11 -3.02 -10.40
N ASN A 54 5.98 -2.20 -9.80
CA ASN A 54 6.26 -2.19 -8.37
C ASN A 54 6.93 -0.86 -7.94
N ALA A 55 7.03 -0.64 -6.64
CA ALA A 55 7.59 0.60 -6.08
C ALA A 55 9.09 0.81 -6.39
N LYS A 56 9.87 -0.27 -6.64
CA LYS A 56 11.26 -0.15 -7.09
C LYS A 56 11.33 0.54 -8.45
N VAL A 57 10.57 0.05 -9.43
CA VAL A 57 10.52 0.63 -10.79
C VAL A 57 9.96 2.05 -10.74
N ALA A 58 8.91 2.31 -9.95
CA ALA A 58 8.37 3.64 -9.77
C ALA A 58 9.44 4.65 -9.28
N THR A 59 10.24 4.24 -8.28
CA THR A 59 11.35 5.06 -7.78
C THR A 59 12.42 5.29 -8.86
N GLU A 60 12.78 4.27 -9.61
CA GLU A 60 13.78 4.37 -10.68
C GLU A 60 13.34 5.31 -11.80
N VAL A 61 12.05 5.29 -12.18
CA VAL A 61 11.46 6.23 -13.16
C VAL A 61 11.55 7.67 -12.65
N ALA A 62 11.15 7.92 -11.41
CA ALA A 62 11.26 9.24 -10.80
C ALA A 62 12.71 9.73 -10.70
N VAL A 63 13.66 8.85 -10.34
CA VAL A 63 15.11 9.15 -10.33
C VAL A 63 15.59 9.50 -11.73
N GLY A 64 15.18 8.75 -12.76
CA GLY A 64 15.51 9.02 -14.14
C GLY A 64 15.04 10.41 -14.60
N ALA A 65 13.82 10.80 -14.25
CA ALA A 65 13.27 12.11 -14.53
C ALA A 65 14.02 13.24 -13.78
N SER A 66 14.37 13.02 -12.51
CA SER A 66 15.22 13.93 -11.75
C SER A 66 16.60 14.11 -12.38
N ILE A 67 17.24 13.04 -12.84
CA ILE A 67 18.53 13.11 -13.57
C ILE A 67 18.39 13.95 -14.83
N ALA A 68 17.27 13.79 -15.55
CA ALA A 68 16.97 14.59 -16.76
C ALA A 68 16.72 16.08 -16.47
N GLY A 69 16.57 16.47 -15.20
CA GLY A 69 16.52 17.87 -14.76
C GLY A 69 15.12 18.40 -14.42
N VAL A 70 14.12 17.54 -14.34
CA VAL A 70 12.74 17.94 -13.98
C VAL A 70 12.37 17.53 -12.56
N ARG A 71 11.43 18.27 -11.94
CA ARG A 71 10.85 17.84 -10.66
C ARG A 71 10.03 16.58 -10.85
N SER A 72 10.28 15.58 -10.02
CA SER A 72 9.69 14.26 -10.12
C SER A 72 9.37 13.66 -8.75
N MET A 73 8.40 12.73 -8.74
CA MET A 73 8.00 12.06 -7.52
C MET A 73 7.69 10.57 -7.76
N ALA A 74 7.75 9.79 -6.68
CA ALA A 74 7.18 8.45 -6.65
C ALA A 74 6.29 8.28 -5.42
N CYS A 75 5.14 7.58 -5.57
CA CYS A 75 4.20 7.34 -4.50
C CYS A 75 4.14 5.86 -4.13
N MET A 76 4.13 5.58 -2.83
CA MET A 76 4.04 4.21 -2.32
C MET A 76 3.60 4.17 -0.85
N LYS A 77 3.11 3.01 -0.42
CA LYS A 77 2.97 2.74 1.01
C LYS A 77 4.31 2.24 1.60
N HIS A 78 4.40 2.13 2.94
CA HIS A 78 5.64 1.72 3.62
C HIS A 78 6.21 0.37 3.13
N VAL A 79 5.37 -0.63 2.85
CA VAL A 79 5.86 -1.91 2.30
C VAL A 79 6.37 -1.77 0.87
N GLY A 80 5.88 -0.80 0.10
CA GLY A 80 6.45 -0.41 -1.19
C GLY A 80 7.86 0.17 -1.03
N LEU A 81 8.09 0.96 0.02
CA LEU A 81 9.42 1.48 0.34
C LEU A 81 10.42 0.34 0.63
N ASN A 82 9.97 -0.76 1.24
CA ASN A 82 10.83 -1.93 1.41
C ASN A 82 11.26 -2.54 0.07
N VAL A 83 10.36 -2.59 -0.92
CA VAL A 83 10.67 -3.04 -2.28
C VAL A 83 11.61 -2.05 -2.99
N ALA A 84 11.45 -0.76 -2.75
CA ALA A 84 12.27 0.33 -3.30
C ALA A 84 13.57 0.60 -2.52
N ALA A 85 13.92 -0.23 -1.53
CA ALA A 85 15.06 0.04 -0.65
C ALA A 85 16.38 0.20 -1.42
N ASP A 86 16.67 -0.65 -2.39
CA ASP A 86 17.91 -0.58 -3.17
C ASP A 86 18.07 0.77 -3.93
N PRO A 87 17.12 1.20 -4.78
CA PRO A 87 17.21 2.53 -5.40
C PRO A 87 17.17 3.66 -4.36
N LEU A 88 16.43 3.52 -3.24
CA LEU A 88 16.38 4.50 -2.17
C LEU A 88 17.76 4.79 -1.58
N TYR A 89 18.47 3.74 -1.16
CA TYR A 89 19.82 3.88 -0.58
C TYR A 89 20.82 4.41 -1.61
N SER A 90 20.67 4.01 -2.89
CA SER A 90 21.57 4.44 -3.96
C SER A 90 21.37 5.91 -4.33
N VAL A 91 20.11 6.37 -4.49
CA VAL A 91 19.83 7.77 -4.85
C VAL A 91 20.16 8.74 -3.72
N SER A 92 20.12 8.29 -2.47
CA SER A 92 20.62 9.05 -1.33
C SER A 92 22.07 9.51 -1.52
N TYR A 93 22.91 8.69 -2.15
CA TYR A 93 24.29 9.01 -2.47
C TYR A 93 24.43 9.83 -3.74
N MET A 94 23.62 9.54 -4.77
CA MET A 94 23.67 10.26 -6.04
C MET A 94 23.24 11.72 -5.91
N GLY A 95 22.28 12.01 -5.04
CA GLY A 95 21.61 13.31 -5.02
C GLY A 95 20.67 13.48 -6.21
N VAL A 96 20.36 14.72 -6.54
CA VAL A 96 19.36 15.08 -7.55
C VAL A 96 19.91 16.06 -8.59
N ASN A 97 19.22 16.19 -9.75
CA ASN A 97 19.39 17.33 -10.68
C ASN A 97 18.11 18.18 -10.65
N GLY A 98 16.98 17.66 -11.11
CA GLY A 98 15.67 18.19 -10.73
C GLY A 98 15.25 17.65 -9.35
N GLY A 99 14.41 18.37 -8.62
CA GLY A 99 13.94 17.95 -7.30
C GLY A 99 13.29 16.57 -7.32
N LEU A 100 13.54 15.76 -6.29
CA LEU A 100 12.99 14.42 -6.16
C LEU A 100 12.34 14.24 -4.79
N VAL A 101 11.05 13.89 -4.78
CA VAL A 101 10.29 13.61 -3.56
C VAL A 101 9.65 12.24 -3.64
N LEU A 102 9.88 11.41 -2.63
CA LEU A 102 9.25 10.10 -2.46
C LEU A 102 8.13 10.22 -1.42
N VAL A 103 6.89 10.09 -1.85
CA VAL A 103 5.73 10.10 -0.94
C VAL A 103 5.55 8.70 -0.38
N VAL A 104 5.64 8.57 0.93
CA VAL A 104 5.49 7.29 1.62
C VAL A 104 4.40 7.38 2.68
N ALA A 105 3.40 6.50 2.56
CA ALA A 105 2.30 6.43 3.50
C ALA A 105 2.46 5.26 4.46
N ASP A 106 2.59 5.57 5.76
CA ASP A 106 2.54 4.59 6.84
C ASP A 106 1.08 4.29 7.23
N ASP A 107 0.87 3.14 7.83
CA ASP A 107 -0.46 2.66 8.23
C ASP A 107 -0.51 2.27 9.72
N PRO A 108 -0.43 3.28 10.64
CA PRO A 108 -0.60 3.03 12.06
C PRO A 108 -1.95 2.36 12.34
N GLY A 109 -1.95 1.26 13.08
CA GLY A 109 -3.15 0.47 13.35
C GLY A 109 -3.42 -0.64 12.34
N LEU A 110 -2.61 -0.83 11.31
CA LEU A 110 -2.68 -1.96 10.37
C LEU A 110 -4.04 -2.08 9.65
N TYR A 111 -4.65 -0.95 9.28
CA TYR A 111 -5.98 -0.96 8.62
C TYR A 111 -5.99 -1.70 7.29
N SER A 112 -4.87 -1.65 6.54
CA SER A 112 -4.72 -2.31 5.24
C SER A 112 -3.34 -2.94 5.02
N SER A 113 -2.59 -3.22 6.09
CA SER A 113 -1.19 -3.67 6.00
C SER A 113 -0.94 -4.96 6.78
N GLN A 114 0.06 -5.73 6.35
CA GLN A 114 0.47 -6.96 6.99
C GLN A 114 1.46 -6.76 8.15
N ASN A 115 1.97 -5.57 8.33
CA ASN A 115 2.84 -5.17 9.44
C ASN A 115 2.74 -3.66 9.68
N GLU A 116 3.18 -3.21 10.83
CA GLU A 116 3.27 -1.81 11.22
C GLU A 116 4.74 -1.38 11.11
N GLN A 117 5.00 -0.28 10.41
CA GLN A 117 6.36 0.22 10.17
C GLN A 117 6.40 1.74 10.33
N ASP A 118 7.58 2.25 10.65
CA ASP A 118 7.86 3.67 10.69
C ASP A 118 8.87 4.04 9.58
N THR A 119 8.37 4.71 8.56
CA THR A 119 9.20 5.19 7.44
C THR A 119 10.37 6.08 7.89
N ARG A 120 10.23 6.81 9.00
CA ARG A 120 11.29 7.68 9.55
C ARG A 120 12.54 6.89 9.93
N MET A 121 12.38 5.63 10.40
CA MET A 121 13.50 4.74 10.70
C MET A 121 14.27 4.33 9.44
N VAL A 122 13.55 3.98 8.38
CA VAL A 122 14.16 3.64 7.07
C VAL A 122 14.87 4.85 6.47
N ALA A 123 14.21 6.01 6.49
CA ALA A 123 14.77 7.27 6.00
C ALA A 123 16.06 7.65 6.73
N ARG A 124 16.08 7.50 8.05
CA ARG A 124 17.26 7.75 8.87
C ARG A 124 18.40 6.80 8.51
N ALA A 125 18.12 5.51 8.34
CA ALA A 125 19.13 4.53 7.91
C ALA A 125 19.68 4.82 6.50
N ALA A 126 18.81 5.27 5.58
CA ALA A 126 19.20 5.70 4.24
C ALA A 126 19.78 7.13 4.19
N GLN A 127 19.82 7.83 5.30
CA GLN A 127 20.26 9.24 5.42
C GLN A 127 19.44 10.21 4.54
N ILE A 128 18.15 9.95 4.37
CA ILE A 128 17.26 10.80 3.57
C ILE A 128 16.44 11.72 4.48
N PRO A 129 16.35 13.02 4.15
CA PRO A 129 15.51 13.96 4.88
C PRO A 129 14.02 13.61 4.80
N VAL A 130 13.28 13.91 5.88
CA VAL A 130 11.83 13.62 5.97
C VAL A 130 11.07 14.88 6.35
N ILE A 131 10.03 15.15 5.57
CA ILE A 131 8.99 16.15 5.88
C ILE A 131 7.68 15.44 6.19
N GLU A 132 6.97 15.94 7.20
CA GLU A 132 5.73 15.34 7.70
C GLU A 132 4.66 16.41 7.95
N PRO A 133 3.59 16.49 7.14
CA PRO A 133 2.48 17.41 7.34
C PRO A 133 1.50 16.91 8.39
N SER A 134 0.72 17.82 8.98
CA SER A 134 -0.28 17.51 10.01
C SER A 134 -1.74 17.63 9.56
N ASP A 135 -1.98 18.21 8.39
CA ASP A 135 -3.30 18.35 7.77
C ASP A 135 -3.20 18.54 6.25
N SER A 136 -4.34 18.67 5.57
CA SER A 136 -4.40 18.82 4.12
C SER A 136 -3.75 20.12 3.62
N ALA A 137 -3.83 21.21 4.39
CA ALA A 137 -3.19 22.47 4.00
C ALA A 137 -1.67 22.35 4.01
N GLU A 138 -1.11 21.80 5.11
CA GLU A 138 0.33 21.52 5.17
C GLU A 138 0.76 20.46 4.16
N ALA A 139 -0.10 19.47 3.87
CA ALA A 139 0.20 18.45 2.87
C ALA A 139 0.47 19.09 1.49
N LYS A 140 -0.30 20.09 1.11
CA LYS A 140 -0.06 20.86 -0.13
C LYS A 140 1.16 21.77 0.00
N ASP A 141 1.23 22.61 1.03
CA ASP A 141 2.26 23.66 1.13
C ASP A 141 3.65 23.08 1.42
N PHE A 142 3.76 22.06 2.27
CA PHE A 142 5.04 21.43 2.58
C PHE A 142 5.56 20.60 1.40
N PHE A 143 4.67 20.16 0.51
CA PHE A 143 5.08 19.43 -0.68
C PHE A 143 5.92 20.31 -1.62
N LYS A 144 5.52 21.55 -1.80
CA LYS A 144 6.31 22.55 -2.51
C LYS A 144 7.66 22.79 -1.83
N ALA A 145 7.66 23.01 -0.52
CA ALA A 145 8.89 23.19 0.27
C ALA A 145 9.84 21.99 0.14
N ALA A 146 9.31 20.76 0.04
CA ALA A 146 10.12 19.56 -0.13
C ALA A 146 10.93 19.59 -1.44
N PHE A 147 10.36 20.07 -2.55
CA PHE A 147 11.08 20.21 -3.81
C PHE A 147 12.14 21.31 -3.76
N GLU A 148 11.82 22.46 -3.18
CA GLU A 148 12.77 23.57 -3.01
C GLU A 148 13.98 23.13 -2.17
N LEU A 149 13.74 22.40 -1.08
CA LEU A 149 14.79 21.87 -0.23
C LEU A 149 15.58 20.74 -0.91
N SER A 150 14.90 19.87 -1.67
CA SER A 150 15.54 18.82 -2.46
C SER A 150 16.58 19.41 -3.43
N GLU A 151 16.19 20.44 -4.16
CA GLU A 151 17.07 21.11 -5.13
C GLU A 151 18.18 21.91 -4.47
N LYS A 152 17.87 22.61 -3.36
CA LYS A 152 18.83 23.42 -2.61
C LYS A 152 19.94 22.59 -1.97
N PHE A 153 19.59 21.42 -1.42
CA PHE A 153 20.51 20.56 -0.69
C PHE A 153 21.02 19.37 -1.48
N ASP A 154 20.72 19.27 -2.78
CA ASP A 154 21.12 18.15 -3.64
C ASP A 154 20.76 16.78 -3.02
N ARG A 155 19.51 16.64 -2.51
CA ARG A 155 19.05 15.44 -1.81
C ARG A 155 17.65 15.01 -2.26
N PRO A 156 17.38 13.71 -2.42
CA PRO A 156 16.01 13.24 -2.41
C PRO A 156 15.37 13.50 -1.04
N PHE A 157 14.06 13.73 -1.01
CA PHE A 157 13.29 13.88 0.22
C PHE A 157 12.22 12.81 0.31
N ILE A 158 11.94 12.33 1.53
CA ILE A 158 10.73 11.57 1.81
C ILE A 158 9.68 12.53 2.37
N PHE A 159 8.50 12.50 1.76
CA PHE A 159 7.30 13.17 2.24
C PHE A 159 6.43 12.09 2.90
N ARG A 160 6.45 12.06 4.23
CA ARG A 160 5.75 11.03 5.00
C ARG A 160 4.33 11.45 5.30
N THR A 161 3.40 10.56 5.03
CA THR A 161 1.99 10.70 5.43
C THR A 161 1.53 9.45 6.19
N THR A 162 0.34 9.47 6.76
CA THR A 162 -0.28 8.33 7.44
C THR A 162 -1.72 8.16 6.98
N THR A 163 -2.31 6.99 7.24
CA THR A 163 -3.70 6.66 6.87
C THR A 163 -4.69 7.75 7.30
N ARG A 164 -4.54 8.27 8.51
CA ARG A 164 -5.44 9.31 9.04
C ARG A 164 -5.35 10.59 8.23
N LEU A 165 -4.15 11.06 7.95
CA LEU A 165 -3.94 12.27 7.16
C LEU A 165 -4.41 12.06 5.71
N ALA A 166 -4.05 10.95 5.10
CA ALA A 166 -4.40 10.62 3.71
C ALA A 166 -5.91 10.76 3.44
N HIS A 167 -6.74 10.34 4.41
CA HIS A 167 -8.20 10.30 4.29
C HIS A 167 -8.94 11.34 5.12
N SER A 168 -8.24 12.26 5.82
CA SER A 168 -8.88 13.41 6.49
C SER A 168 -9.14 14.53 5.50
N GLN A 169 -10.21 15.28 5.73
CA GLN A 169 -10.53 16.47 4.96
C GLN A 169 -10.08 17.73 5.69
N GLY A 170 -9.51 18.66 4.93
CA GLY A 170 -9.12 19.97 5.42
C GLY A 170 -9.39 21.08 4.39
N LEU A 171 -9.42 22.32 4.85
CA LEU A 171 -9.56 23.49 4.00
C LEU A 171 -8.20 23.86 3.41
N VAL A 172 -8.07 23.86 2.10
CA VAL A 172 -6.83 24.10 1.34
C VAL A 172 -6.98 25.34 0.48
N GLU A 173 -6.01 26.23 0.54
CA GLU A 173 -5.92 27.40 -0.32
C GLU A 173 -5.19 27.03 -1.61
N LEU A 174 -5.82 27.31 -2.78
CA LEU A 174 -5.25 26.98 -4.08
C LEU A 174 -4.27 28.07 -4.52
N CYS A 175 -3.15 27.64 -5.12
CA CYS A 175 -2.18 28.50 -5.78
C CYS A 175 -2.04 28.11 -7.26
N GLU A 176 -1.46 29.03 -8.04
CA GLU A 176 -1.10 28.76 -9.42
C GLU A 176 0.09 27.77 -9.49
N ARG A 177 0.15 27.00 -10.58
CA ARG A 177 1.28 26.14 -10.88
C ARG A 177 2.54 26.96 -11.11
N GLU A 178 3.64 26.57 -10.48
CA GLU A 178 4.94 27.18 -10.75
C GLU A 178 5.48 26.74 -12.12
N ASN A 179 5.96 27.71 -12.87
CA ASN A 179 6.69 27.43 -14.10
C ASN A 179 8.17 27.25 -13.76
N ILE A 180 8.59 26.00 -13.55
CA ILE A 180 9.97 25.64 -13.21
C ILE A 180 10.71 25.30 -14.51
N GLU A 181 11.80 25.99 -14.78
CA GLU A 181 12.68 25.69 -15.91
C GLU A 181 13.39 24.35 -15.71
N ASP A 182 13.44 23.55 -16.77
CA ASP A 182 14.15 22.28 -16.77
C ASP A 182 15.65 22.53 -16.69
N LYS A 183 16.33 21.80 -15.82
CA LYS A 183 17.78 21.86 -15.70
C LYS A 183 18.42 20.96 -16.75
N GLU A 184 19.47 21.46 -17.41
CA GLU A 184 20.23 20.64 -18.32
C GLU A 184 20.98 19.52 -17.59
N TYR A 185 21.08 18.37 -18.24
CA TYR A 185 21.92 17.28 -17.74
C TYR A 185 23.40 17.59 -18.05
N ILE A 186 24.19 17.70 -17.01
CA ILE A 186 25.65 17.83 -17.09
C ILE A 186 26.29 16.50 -16.68
N LYS A 187 27.06 15.89 -17.57
CA LYS A 187 27.74 14.63 -17.29
C LYS A 187 28.66 14.75 -16.08
N ASN A 188 28.35 14.01 -15.03
CA ASN A 188 29.15 13.94 -13.81
C ASN A 188 29.24 12.48 -13.31
N ILE A 189 30.30 11.77 -13.71
CA ILE A 189 30.50 10.36 -13.36
C ILE A 189 30.71 10.20 -11.85
N GLN A 190 31.39 11.15 -11.20
CA GLN A 190 31.67 11.09 -9.77
C GLN A 190 30.39 11.21 -8.93
N LYS A 191 29.41 11.96 -9.42
CA LYS A 191 28.11 12.11 -8.77
C LYS A 191 27.14 10.99 -9.12
N ASN A 192 27.05 10.60 -10.40
CA ASN A 192 25.93 9.77 -10.90
C ASN A 192 26.27 8.29 -11.05
N VAL A 193 27.52 7.89 -10.87
CA VAL A 193 27.94 6.48 -11.00
C VAL A 193 28.49 5.99 -9.66
N MET A 194 27.73 5.17 -8.95
CA MET A 194 28.02 4.71 -7.59
C MET A 194 29.03 3.56 -7.56
N MET A 195 30.20 3.77 -8.20
CA MET A 195 31.38 2.91 -7.94
C MET A 195 31.94 3.18 -6.52
N PRO A 196 32.58 2.20 -5.87
CA PRO A 196 33.07 2.34 -4.49
C PRO A 196 33.91 3.60 -4.24
N GLY A 197 34.74 3.99 -5.20
CA GLY A 197 35.55 5.22 -5.09
C GLY A 197 34.72 6.51 -5.07
N ASN A 198 33.71 6.59 -5.95
CA ASN A 198 32.80 7.72 -6.01
C ASN A 198 31.89 7.75 -4.77
N ALA A 199 31.35 6.61 -4.37
CA ALA A 199 30.46 6.48 -3.21
C ALA A 199 31.15 6.95 -1.92
N LYS A 200 32.45 6.68 -1.73
CA LYS A 200 33.22 7.20 -0.57
C LYS A 200 33.24 8.73 -0.53
N GLN A 201 33.43 9.38 -1.65
CA GLN A 201 33.41 10.85 -1.70
C GLN A 201 32.00 11.41 -1.51
N ARG A 202 31.00 10.78 -2.13
CA ARG A 202 29.59 11.15 -1.93
C ARG A 202 29.17 10.97 -0.47
N HIS A 203 29.66 9.97 0.25
CA HIS A 203 29.36 9.81 1.68
C HIS A 203 29.82 11.02 2.50
N ILE A 204 31.04 11.52 2.24
CA ILE A 204 31.55 12.72 2.92
C ILE A 204 30.65 13.93 2.63
N GLU A 205 30.21 14.04 1.37
CA GLU A 205 29.32 15.13 0.95
C GLU A 205 27.93 15.03 1.60
N ILE A 206 27.37 13.84 1.69
CA ILE A 206 26.10 13.59 2.37
C ILE A 206 26.16 14.01 3.84
N GLU A 207 27.22 13.63 4.54
CA GLU A 207 27.44 14.01 5.94
C GLU A 207 27.53 15.54 6.10
N ARG A 208 28.16 16.23 5.15
CA ARG A 208 28.24 17.68 5.12
C ARG A 208 26.85 18.30 4.91
N LEU A 209 26.15 17.86 3.87
CA LEU A 209 24.81 18.35 3.52
C LEU A 209 23.77 18.07 4.62
N ASN A 210 23.83 16.92 5.28
CA ASN A 210 22.97 16.61 6.42
C ASN A 210 23.18 17.58 7.59
N ARG A 211 24.44 17.96 7.89
CA ARG A 211 24.72 18.99 8.91
C ARG A 211 24.18 20.36 8.51
N GLU A 212 24.38 20.76 7.26
CA GLU A 212 23.86 22.05 6.75
C GLU A 212 22.33 22.09 6.77
N LEU A 213 21.67 20.99 6.39
CA LEU A 213 20.23 20.89 6.45
C LEU A 213 19.71 20.91 7.90
N ALA A 214 20.40 20.25 8.84
CA ALA A 214 20.05 20.27 10.25
C ALA A 214 20.16 21.69 10.85
N GLU A 215 21.16 22.47 10.45
CA GLU A 215 21.26 23.87 10.84
C GLU A 215 20.15 24.73 10.19
N ALA A 216 19.88 24.53 8.90
CA ALA A 216 18.81 25.23 8.22
C ALA A 216 17.43 24.91 8.81
N ALA A 217 17.20 23.68 9.25
CA ALA A 217 15.95 23.23 9.86
C ALA A 217 15.53 24.05 11.09
N ASN A 218 16.48 24.67 11.80
CA ASN A 218 16.18 25.53 12.95
C ASN A 218 15.35 26.76 12.60
N THR A 219 15.34 27.18 11.33
CA THR A 219 14.66 28.41 10.87
C THR A 219 13.67 28.14 9.75
N LEU A 220 13.47 26.90 9.33
CA LEU A 220 12.48 26.57 8.30
C LEU A 220 11.06 26.86 8.78
N PRO A 221 10.22 27.54 7.98
CA PRO A 221 8.86 27.93 8.38
C PRO A 221 7.91 26.71 8.56
N ILE A 222 8.30 25.54 8.06
CA ILE A 222 7.56 24.30 8.29
C ILE A 222 7.66 23.78 9.74
N ASN A 223 8.67 24.26 10.50
CA ASN A 223 8.78 24.06 11.95
C ASN A 223 8.27 25.32 12.65
N ARG A 224 7.34 25.19 13.59
CA ARG A 224 6.80 26.36 14.29
C ARG A 224 6.67 26.14 15.77
N VAL A 225 6.94 27.19 16.53
CA VAL A 225 6.75 27.25 17.98
C VAL A 225 5.49 28.03 18.29
N GLU A 226 4.60 27.45 19.04
CA GLU A 226 3.37 28.06 19.57
C GLU A 226 3.51 28.13 21.09
N MET A 227 3.89 29.29 21.63
CA MET A 227 4.06 29.48 23.07
C MET A 227 2.72 29.89 23.69
N ASN A 228 2.27 29.11 24.69
CA ASN A 228 1.10 29.37 25.55
C ASN A 228 1.52 29.21 27.02
N ASP A 229 0.81 28.39 27.82
CA ASP A 229 1.23 28.04 29.18
C ASP A 229 2.52 27.19 29.12
N THR A 230 3.52 27.56 29.92
CA THR A 230 4.82 26.89 29.96
C THR A 230 4.86 25.65 30.84
N LYS A 231 3.82 25.35 31.61
CA LYS A 231 3.76 24.15 32.47
C LYS A 231 3.88 22.86 31.66
N ILE A 232 3.28 22.85 30.47
CA ILE A 232 3.31 21.71 29.55
C ILE A 232 3.84 22.19 28.20
N GLY A 233 4.97 21.65 27.81
CA GLY A 233 5.52 21.74 26.46
C GLY A 233 5.34 20.42 25.73
N VAL A 234 5.00 20.47 24.44
CA VAL A 234 4.84 19.29 23.60
C VAL A 234 5.63 19.45 22.30
N ILE A 235 6.51 18.50 22.01
CA ILE A 235 7.13 18.35 20.69
C ILE A 235 6.32 17.29 19.95
N THR A 236 5.88 17.59 18.73
CA THR A 236 5.05 16.69 17.92
C THR A 236 5.23 16.94 16.42
N SER A 237 4.82 15.99 15.60
CA SER A 237 4.80 16.07 14.13
C SER A 237 3.59 15.33 13.57
N GLY A 238 3.30 15.52 12.29
CA GLY A 238 2.23 14.82 11.61
C GLY A 238 0.85 14.99 12.26
N ILE A 239 -0.01 14.01 12.07
CA ILE A 239 -1.38 14.03 12.60
C ILE A 239 -1.47 14.12 14.14
N PRO A 240 -0.55 13.58 14.94
CA PRO A 240 -0.54 13.78 16.39
C PRO A 240 -0.61 15.25 16.84
N TYR A 241 -0.13 16.18 16.02
CA TYR A 241 -0.28 17.61 16.29
C TYR A 241 -1.76 18.01 16.47
N GLN A 242 -2.65 17.50 15.63
CA GLN A 242 -4.09 17.80 15.73
C GLN A 242 -4.68 17.26 17.04
N TYR A 243 -4.25 16.08 17.47
CA TYR A 243 -4.67 15.51 18.76
C TYR A 243 -4.15 16.30 19.95
N VAL A 244 -2.91 16.83 19.86
CA VAL A 244 -2.34 17.71 20.89
C VAL A 244 -3.15 19.00 21.01
N LYS A 245 -3.47 19.65 19.87
CA LYS A 245 -4.26 20.90 19.88
C LYS A 245 -5.66 20.70 20.44
N GLU A 246 -6.29 19.55 20.18
CA GLU A 246 -7.60 19.23 20.74
C GLU A 246 -7.54 18.85 22.23
N ALA A 247 -6.54 18.08 22.64
CA ALA A 247 -6.45 17.57 24.02
C ALA A 247 -5.89 18.58 25.00
N LEU A 248 -4.94 19.40 24.56
CA LEU A 248 -4.10 20.29 25.36
C LEU A 248 -4.06 21.71 24.77
N PRO A 249 -5.22 22.41 24.67
CA PRO A 249 -5.29 23.70 23.98
C PRO A 249 -4.41 24.78 24.61
N GLU A 250 -4.10 24.68 25.90
CA GLU A 250 -3.27 25.64 26.64
C GLU A 250 -1.77 25.30 26.61
N ALA A 251 -1.37 24.11 26.13
CA ALA A 251 0.02 23.72 26.12
C ALA A 251 0.84 24.54 25.10
N SER A 252 2.10 24.77 25.42
CA SER A 252 3.08 25.25 24.43
C SER A 252 3.46 24.10 23.50
N VAL A 253 3.54 24.33 22.19
CA VAL A 253 3.77 23.29 21.19
C VAL A 253 4.92 23.69 20.26
N LEU A 254 5.88 22.78 20.10
CA LEU A 254 6.81 22.80 18.99
C LEU A 254 6.33 21.77 17.95
N LYS A 255 5.75 22.27 16.86
CA LYS A 255 5.32 21.47 15.73
C LYS A 255 6.46 21.33 14.74
N LEU A 256 6.90 20.11 14.49
CA LEU A 256 7.94 19.78 13.53
C LEU A 256 7.32 19.39 12.19
N GLY A 257 7.72 20.08 11.13
CA GLY A 257 7.49 19.67 9.76
C GLY A 257 8.68 18.89 9.19
N MET A 258 9.91 19.26 9.59
CA MET A 258 11.12 18.49 9.31
C MET A 258 11.39 17.55 10.50
N VAL A 259 11.29 16.24 10.25
CA VAL A 259 11.48 15.21 11.28
C VAL A 259 12.77 14.40 11.12
N ASN A 260 13.46 14.60 10.01
CA ASN A 260 14.82 14.11 9.78
C ASN A 260 15.53 15.03 8.75
N PRO A 261 16.68 15.68 9.08
CA PRO A 261 17.25 15.79 10.41
C PRO A 261 16.40 16.68 11.34
N LEU A 262 16.50 16.45 12.65
CA LEU A 262 15.78 17.28 13.63
C LEU A 262 16.48 18.65 13.83
N PRO A 263 15.70 19.74 14.03
CA PRO A 263 16.22 21.08 14.32
C PRO A 263 16.70 21.18 15.78
N ARG A 264 17.90 20.74 16.04
CA ARG A 264 18.42 20.56 17.43
C ARG A 264 18.33 21.83 18.27
N LYS A 265 18.84 22.94 17.74
CA LYS A 265 18.83 24.20 18.49
C LYS A 265 17.40 24.69 18.80
N LEU A 266 16.49 24.59 17.84
CA LEU A 266 15.09 24.97 18.05
C LEU A 266 14.43 24.11 19.13
N ILE A 267 14.77 22.82 19.19
CA ILE A 267 14.28 21.89 20.22
C ILE A 267 14.88 22.23 21.58
N GLU A 268 16.19 22.50 21.68
CA GLU A 268 16.87 22.93 22.90
C GLU A 268 16.26 24.24 23.44
N ASP A 269 16.14 25.26 22.57
CA ASP A 269 15.57 26.58 22.92
C ASP A 269 14.08 26.49 23.35
N PHE A 270 13.32 25.52 22.85
CA PHE A 270 11.95 25.26 23.27
C PHE A 270 11.89 24.53 24.61
N ALA A 271 12.71 23.49 24.77
CA ALA A 271 12.75 22.68 25.99
C ALA A 271 13.11 23.49 27.24
N GLU A 272 14.00 24.50 27.10
CA GLU A 272 14.37 25.40 28.19
C GLU A 272 13.22 26.31 28.67
N LYS A 273 12.17 26.46 27.88
CA LYS A 273 11.04 27.39 28.17
C LYS A 273 9.83 26.74 28.81
N VAL A 274 9.87 25.42 29.02
CA VAL A 274 8.74 24.67 29.54
C VAL A 274 9.12 23.85 30.78
N ASP A 275 8.19 23.70 31.71
CA ASP A 275 8.46 22.99 32.97
C ASP A 275 8.49 21.47 32.79
N THR A 276 7.56 20.94 31.99
CA THR A 276 7.47 19.51 31.66
C THR A 276 7.38 19.34 30.15
N LEU A 277 8.31 18.61 29.57
CA LEU A 277 8.35 18.35 28.14
C LEU A 277 7.80 16.96 27.82
N TYR A 278 6.82 16.92 26.91
CA TYR A 278 6.29 15.68 26.33
C TYR A 278 6.69 15.57 24.87
N ILE A 279 6.93 14.34 24.41
CA ILE A 279 7.09 14.03 22.99
C ILE A 279 5.92 13.14 22.57
N VAL A 280 5.10 13.65 21.65
CA VAL A 280 3.89 12.98 21.15
C VAL A 280 4.11 12.63 19.69
N GLU A 281 4.44 11.37 19.44
CA GLU A 281 4.64 10.80 18.11
C GLU A 281 4.06 9.39 18.03
N GLU A 282 3.43 9.04 16.91
CA GLU A 282 2.96 7.68 16.64
C GLU A 282 4.12 6.77 16.24
N LEU A 283 3.92 5.44 16.34
CA LEU A 283 4.87 4.39 16.00
C LEU A 283 6.16 4.46 16.84
N ASP A 284 7.33 4.40 16.19
CA ASP A 284 8.63 4.33 16.87
C ASP A 284 9.06 5.65 17.52
N PRO A 285 9.85 5.60 18.60
CA PRO A 285 10.36 6.80 19.30
C PRO A 285 11.51 7.48 18.53
N VAL A 286 11.23 7.98 17.32
CA VAL A 286 12.26 8.55 16.44
C VAL A 286 12.72 9.93 16.92
N ILE A 287 11.76 10.81 17.25
CA ILE A 287 12.03 12.15 17.81
C ILE A 287 12.54 11.99 19.24
N GLU A 288 11.84 11.24 20.05
CA GLU A 288 12.14 11.02 21.47
C GLU A 288 13.57 10.51 21.69
N THR A 289 13.97 9.48 20.94
CA THR A 289 15.31 8.89 21.08
C THR A 289 16.41 9.91 20.79
N GLN A 290 16.22 10.75 19.76
CA GLN A 290 17.21 11.76 19.42
C GLN A 290 17.25 12.89 20.46
N VAL A 291 16.10 13.41 20.88
CA VAL A 291 15.99 14.47 21.89
C VAL A 291 16.62 14.01 23.22
N LYS A 292 16.30 12.81 23.67
CA LYS A 292 16.90 12.23 24.89
C LYS A 292 18.41 12.00 24.75
N SER A 293 18.90 11.66 23.55
CA SER A 293 20.34 11.48 23.30
C SER A 293 21.16 12.77 23.46
N TRP A 294 20.52 13.93 23.38
CA TRP A 294 21.14 15.24 23.62
C TRP A 294 21.10 15.65 25.10
N GLY A 295 20.58 14.80 25.98
CA GLY A 295 20.48 15.04 27.42
C GLY A 295 19.22 15.81 27.84
N ILE A 296 18.30 16.08 26.94
CA ILE A 296 17.03 16.75 27.21
C ILE A 296 16.08 15.77 27.90
N GLN A 297 15.55 16.15 29.05
CA GLN A 297 14.55 15.35 29.75
C GLN A 297 13.18 15.52 29.10
N ALA A 298 12.57 14.44 28.69
CA ALA A 298 11.26 14.44 28.06
C ALA A 298 10.52 13.14 28.38
N ILE A 299 9.20 13.20 28.41
CA ILE A 299 8.29 12.07 28.62
C ILE A 299 7.67 11.70 27.29
N GLY A 300 7.77 10.45 26.89
CA GLY A 300 7.25 9.96 25.62
C GLY A 300 6.66 8.55 25.72
N LYS A 301 7.33 7.55 25.18
CA LYS A 301 6.83 6.17 25.15
C LYS A 301 6.74 5.50 26.52
N GLU A 302 7.20 6.12 27.56
CA GLU A 302 6.91 5.68 28.95
C GLU A 302 5.42 5.70 29.27
N ILE A 303 4.65 6.61 28.62
CA ILE A 303 3.21 6.76 28.84
C ILE A 303 2.38 6.56 27.58
N PHE A 304 3.01 6.44 26.42
CA PHE A 304 2.38 6.22 25.12
C PHE A 304 2.74 4.87 24.52
N THR A 305 1.77 4.27 23.83
CA THR A 305 2.02 3.04 23.04
C THR A 305 2.88 3.31 21.81
N VAL A 306 3.58 2.27 21.35
CA VAL A 306 4.23 2.25 20.02
C VAL A 306 3.29 1.68 18.94
N GLN A 307 2.10 1.24 19.30
CA GLN A 307 1.15 0.57 18.42
C GLN A 307 -0.04 1.47 18.09
N GLY A 308 -0.42 1.48 16.84
CA GLY A 308 -1.64 2.09 16.35
C GLY A 308 -1.64 3.61 16.31
N GLU A 309 -2.81 4.14 15.98
CA GLU A 309 -3.05 5.58 15.96
C GLU A 309 -3.28 6.13 17.37
N TYR A 310 -2.90 7.39 17.56
CA TYR A 310 -3.25 8.12 18.78
C TYR A 310 -4.63 8.80 18.67
N SER A 311 -5.07 9.36 19.76
CA SER A 311 -6.29 10.18 19.81
C SER A 311 -6.19 11.23 20.91
N ALA A 312 -6.99 12.30 20.81
CA ALA A 312 -7.06 13.32 21.84
C ALA A 312 -7.41 12.75 23.23
N ASN A 313 -8.26 11.73 23.28
CA ASN A 313 -8.64 11.07 24.54
C ASN A 313 -7.47 10.29 25.15
N MET A 314 -6.63 9.65 24.36
CA MET A 314 -5.40 9.01 24.87
C MET A 314 -4.48 10.04 25.52
N LEU A 315 -4.30 11.20 24.89
CA LEU A 315 -3.48 12.28 25.43
C LEU A 315 -4.07 12.86 26.74
N ARG A 316 -5.37 13.13 26.78
CA ARG A 316 -6.06 13.58 28.01
C ARG A 316 -5.85 12.60 29.16
N LYS A 317 -6.01 11.31 28.89
CA LYS A 317 -5.79 10.25 29.89
C LYS A 317 -4.32 10.16 30.32
N ALA A 318 -3.39 10.16 29.37
CA ALA A 318 -1.97 9.94 29.65
C ALA A 318 -1.30 11.16 30.32
N ILE A 319 -1.56 12.38 29.85
CA ILE A 319 -0.92 13.61 30.30
C ILE A 319 -1.71 14.26 31.45
N LEU A 320 -3.01 14.49 31.26
CA LEU A 320 -3.84 15.19 32.23
C LEU A 320 -4.39 14.28 33.35
N LYS A 321 -4.18 12.96 33.25
CA LYS A 321 -4.77 11.96 34.17
C LYS A 321 -6.28 12.06 34.28
N GLN A 322 -6.94 12.54 33.23
CA GLN A 322 -8.36 12.72 33.18
C GLN A 322 -9.07 11.38 33.04
N GLU A 323 -9.98 11.08 33.96
CA GLU A 323 -10.92 9.98 33.77
C GLU A 323 -11.99 10.38 32.76
N LEU A 324 -12.13 9.58 31.71
CA LEU A 324 -13.11 9.82 30.65
C LEU A 324 -14.26 8.83 30.80
N GLU A 325 -15.47 9.33 30.94
CA GLU A 325 -16.67 8.50 30.80
C GLU A 325 -16.83 8.11 29.31
N LEU A 326 -16.19 7.03 28.92
CA LEU A 326 -16.40 6.47 27.58
C LEU A 326 -17.69 5.65 27.62
N LYS A 327 -18.67 6.01 26.77
CA LYS A 327 -19.81 5.12 26.51
C LYS A 327 -19.27 3.83 25.94
N GLU A 328 -19.58 2.70 26.56
CA GLU A 328 -19.25 1.41 25.95
C GLU A 328 -19.87 1.35 24.53
N PRO A 329 -19.06 1.06 23.51
CA PRO A 329 -19.60 0.91 22.16
C PRO A 329 -20.60 -0.25 22.17
N ALA A 330 -21.72 -0.09 21.49
CA ALA A 330 -22.66 -1.18 21.28
C ALA A 330 -21.90 -2.37 20.69
N LYS A 331 -22.09 -3.57 21.28
CA LYS A 331 -21.50 -4.80 20.77
C LYS A 331 -22.09 -5.12 19.39
N ALA A 332 -21.50 -4.57 18.35
CA ALA A 332 -21.85 -4.95 16.99
C ALA A 332 -21.22 -6.32 16.66
N PRO A 333 -21.93 -7.20 15.93
CA PRO A 333 -21.32 -8.44 15.45
C PRO A 333 -20.12 -8.11 14.56
N GLY A 334 -19.01 -8.84 14.77
CA GLY A 334 -17.82 -8.68 13.93
C GLY A 334 -18.16 -8.94 12.45
N ARG A 335 -17.69 -8.07 11.57
CA ARG A 335 -17.81 -8.22 10.11
C ARG A 335 -16.43 -8.37 9.49
N PRO A 336 -15.84 -9.59 9.51
CA PRO A 336 -14.54 -9.81 8.87
C PRO A 336 -14.66 -9.52 7.37
N PRO A 337 -13.59 -9.06 6.72
CA PRO A 337 -13.58 -8.92 5.28
C PRO A 337 -13.81 -10.28 4.61
N ILE A 338 -14.61 -10.29 3.55
CA ILE A 338 -14.91 -11.49 2.77
C ILE A 338 -14.83 -11.18 1.28
N LEU A 339 -14.61 -12.21 0.46
CA LEU A 339 -14.67 -12.07 -0.99
C LEU A 339 -16.08 -11.61 -1.44
N CYS A 340 -16.15 -10.81 -2.49
CA CYS A 340 -17.41 -10.29 -3.03
C CYS A 340 -18.39 -11.40 -3.49
N PRO A 341 -19.71 -11.13 -3.58
CA PRO A 341 -20.62 -12.00 -4.30
C PRO A 341 -20.14 -12.18 -5.75
N GLY A 342 -20.16 -13.41 -6.27
CA GLY A 342 -19.71 -13.70 -7.63
C GLY A 342 -18.21 -13.53 -7.89
N CYS A 343 -17.39 -13.35 -6.87
CA CYS A 343 -15.94 -13.27 -7.02
C CYS A 343 -15.36 -14.57 -7.62
N PRO A 344 -14.58 -14.51 -8.71
CA PRO A 344 -14.01 -15.71 -9.35
C PRO A 344 -13.07 -16.51 -8.44
N HIS A 345 -12.41 -15.85 -7.49
CA HIS A 345 -11.49 -16.53 -6.56
C HIS A 345 -12.21 -17.57 -5.68
N ARG A 346 -13.53 -17.43 -5.44
CA ARG A 346 -14.29 -18.39 -4.63
C ARG A 346 -14.29 -19.80 -5.19
N SER A 347 -14.44 -19.93 -6.51
CA SER A 347 -14.46 -21.24 -7.16
C SER A 347 -13.08 -21.92 -7.07
N VAL A 348 -12.00 -21.18 -7.21
CA VAL A 348 -10.64 -21.71 -7.07
C VAL A 348 -10.42 -22.27 -5.66
N PHE A 349 -10.69 -21.48 -4.63
CA PHE A 349 -10.54 -21.94 -3.25
C PHE A 349 -11.53 -23.04 -2.87
N PHE A 350 -12.75 -23.01 -3.40
CA PHE A 350 -13.69 -24.11 -3.21
C PHE A 350 -13.13 -25.42 -3.77
N VAL A 351 -12.54 -25.40 -4.98
CA VAL A 351 -11.95 -26.60 -5.59
C VAL A 351 -10.74 -27.08 -4.79
N LEU A 352 -9.84 -26.17 -4.39
CA LEU A 352 -8.67 -26.49 -3.59
C LEU A 352 -9.06 -27.10 -2.22
N ASN A 353 -10.05 -26.52 -1.54
CA ASN A 353 -10.60 -27.07 -0.29
C ASN A 353 -11.17 -28.47 -0.49
N ARG A 354 -11.96 -28.67 -1.57
CA ARG A 354 -12.54 -29.97 -1.91
C ARG A 354 -11.46 -31.03 -2.19
N LEU A 355 -10.34 -30.63 -2.76
CA LEU A 355 -9.18 -31.49 -3.01
C LEU A 355 -8.27 -31.66 -1.79
N LYS A 356 -8.55 -30.97 -0.68
CA LYS A 356 -7.73 -30.93 0.54
C LYS A 356 -6.29 -30.47 0.25
N MET A 357 -6.16 -29.50 -0.65
CA MET A 357 -4.88 -28.88 -0.97
C MET A 357 -4.54 -27.80 0.04
N HIS A 358 -3.25 -27.59 0.25
CA HIS A 358 -2.67 -26.45 0.93
C HIS A 358 -2.23 -25.38 -0.06
N ALA A 359 -2.23 -24.11 0.33
CA ALA A 359 -1.77 -23.04 -0.53
C ALA A 359 -0.74 -22.14 0.16
N ALA A 360 0.42 -22.00 -0.46
CA ALA A 360 1.29 -20.86 -0.24
C ALA A 360 0.65 -19.67 -0.95
N GLY A 361 0.08 -18.75 -0.16
CA GLY A 361 -0.67 -17.59 -0.63
C GLY A 361 0.19 -16.36 -0.82
N ASP A 362 -0.42 -15.35 -1.40
CA ASP A 362 0.18 -14.06 -1.67
C ASP A 362 -0.74 -12.91 -1.27
N ILE A 363 -0.36 -11.65 -1.53
CA ILE A 363 -1.08 -10.45 -1.14
C ILE A 363 -2.03 -10.00 -2.26
N GLY A 364 -3.31 -9.93 -1.96
CA GLY A 364 -4.38 -9.48 -2.84
C GLY A 364 -5.75 -9.89 -2.29
N CYS A 365 -6.84 -9.63 -3.03
CA CYS A 365 -8.19 -10.05 -2.62
C CYS A 365 -8.24 -11.56 -2.27
N TYR A 366 -7.49 -12.36 -2.98
CA TYR A 366 -7.41 -13.81 -2.79
C TYR A 366 -6.77 -14.22 -1.45
N THR A 367 -6.06 -13.34 -0.73
CA THR A 367 -5.63 -13.63 0.65
C THR A 367 -6.82 -14.01 1.54
N LEU A 368 -8.04 -13.53 1.22
CA LEU A 368 -9.28 -13.89 1.91
C LEU A 368 -9.68 -15.36 1.70
N GLY A 369 -8.98 -16.13 0.87
CA GLY A 369 -9.06 -17.59 0.83
C GLY A 369 -8.60 -18.28 2.12
N ALA A 370 -7.92 -17.57 3.02
CA ALA A 370 -7.59 -18.02 4.37
C ALA A 370 -8.80 -18.05 5.32
N VAL A 371 -9.83 -17.24 5.02
CA VAL A 371 -11.00 -17.08 5.91
C VAL A 371 -12.04 -18.17 5.65
N ALA A 372 -12.71 -18.61 6.71
CA ALA A 372 -13.82 -19.58 6.59
C ALA A 372 -14.95 -19.03 5.68
N PRO A 373 -15.65 -19.90 4.92
CA PRO A 373 -15.53 -21.37 4.91
C PRO A 373 -14.49 -21.91 3.91
N LEU A 374 -13.74 -21.05 3.24
CA LEU A 374 -12.75 -21.46 2.23
C LEU A 374 -11.51 -22.08 2.88
N SER A 375 -10.85 -21.39 3.79
CA SER A 375 -9.78 -21.87 4.67
C SER A 375 -8.71 -22.72 3.97
N VAL A 376 -8.14 -22.21 2.87
CA VAL A 376 -7.18 -22.94 2.02
C VAL A 376 -5.78 -22.35 2.10
N ILE A 377 -5.67 -21.04 2.29
CA ILE A 377 -4.37 -20.38 2.36
C ILE A 377 -3.75 -20.61 3.73
N ASP A 378 -2.56 -21.19 3.76
CA ASP A 378 -1.83 -21.52 4.99
C ASP A 378 -0.72 -20.51 5.31
N THR A 379 -0.18 -19.82 4.30
CA THR A 379 0.90 -18.84 4.48
C THR A 379 0.70 -17.64 3.59
N THR A 380 1.07 -16.45 4.11
CA THR A 380 1.13 -15.21 3.35
C THR A 380 2.24 -14.34 3.96
N MET A 381 3.14 -13.80 3.15
CA MET A 381 4.27 -13.01 3.64
C MET A 381 4.32 -11.62 2.98
N CYS A 382 4.74 -11.53 1.73
CA CYS A 382 4.82 -10.27 0.98
C CYS A 382 4.43 -10.50 -0.48
N MET A 383 4.22 -9.41 -1.23
CA MET A 383 3.81 -9.50 -2.64
C MET A 383 4.83 -10.27 -3.47
N GLY A 384 4.36 -11.31 -4.18
CA GLY A 384 5.17 -12.18 -5.04
C GLY A 384 5.87 -13.34 -4.34
N SER A 385 5.67 -13.52 -3.03
CA SER A 385 6.41 -14.53 -2.24
C SER A 385 5.87 -15.95 -2.33
N SER A 386 4.62 -16.14 -2.73
CA SER A 386 3.97 -17.48 -2.72
C SER A 386 4.76 -18.53 -3.48
N ILE A 387 5.22 -18.16 -4.68
CA ILE A 387 5.98 -19.05 -5.58
C ILE A 387 7.32 -19.44 -4.94
N SER A 388 8.08 -18.46 -4.45
CA SER A 388 9.37 -18.73 -3.79
C SER A 388 9.21 -19.49 -2.48
N THR A 389 8.11 -19.27 -1.74
CA THR A 389 7.77 -20.02 -0.52
C THR A 389 7.56 -21.49 -0.84
N LEU A 390 6.73 -21.80 -1.86
CA LEU A 390 6.52 -23.18 -2.31
C LEU A 390 7.84 -23.85 -2.75
N HIS A 391 8.66 -23.11 -3.52
CA HIS A 391 9.97 -23.57 -3.93
C HIS A 391 10.89 -23.89 -2.75
N GLY A 392 10.93 -23.01 -1.76
CA GLY A 392 11.70 -23.24 -0.54
C GLY A 392 11.23 -24.49 0.25
N MET A 393 9.93 -24.72 0.33
CA MET A 393 9.36 -25.94 0.94
C MET A 393 9.79 -27.21 0.19
N GLU A 394 9.78 -27.16 -1.16
CA GLU A 394 10.26 -28.27 -1.98
C GLU A 394 11.74 -28.59 -1.74
N LYS A 395 12.59 -27.54 -1.75
CA LYS A 395 14.04 -27.73 -1.52
C LYS A 395 14.34 -28.23 -0.11
N ALA A 396 13.52 -27.87 0.88
CA ALA A 396 13.68 -28.31 2.26
C ALA A 396 13.25 -29.77 2.49
N LYS A 397 12.15 -30.21 1.87
CA LYS A 397 11.51 -31.51 2.16
C LYS A 397 11.27 -32.39 0.93
N GLY A 398 11.66 -31.94 -0.24
CA GLY A 398 11.50 -32.66 -1.49
C GLY A 398 10.12 -32.56 -2.12
N LYS A 399 10.01 -33.05 -3.37
CA LYS A 399 8.79 -32.94 -4.18
C LYS A 399 7.58 -33.68 -3.59
N GLU A 400 7.79 -34.76 -2.87
CA GLU A 400 6.70 -35.51 -2.25
C GLU A 400 5.95 -34.67 -1.20
N TYR A 401 6.67 -33.80 -0.48
CA TYR A 401 6.07 -32.93 0.52
C TYR A 401 5.12 -31.91 -0.09
N ILE A 402 5.46 -31.36 -1.27
CA ILE A 402 4.66 -30.33 -1.93
C ILE A 402 3.54 -30.88 -2.83
N LYS A 403 3.35 -32.18 -2.94
CA LYS A 403 2.27 -32.76 -3.78
C LYS A 403 0.85 -32.28 -3.42
N ASN A 404 0.66 -31.91 -2.17
CA ASN A 404 -0.62 -31.35 -1.69
C ASN A 404 -0.58 -29.83 -1.57
N TRP A 405 0.43 -29.16 -2.13
CA TRP A 405 0.62 -27.74 -2.08
C TRP A 405 0.58 -27.11 -3.46
N VAL A 406 0.06 -25.89 -3.52
CA VAL A 406 0.15 -25.01 -4.68
C VAL A 406 0.58 -23.62 -4.24
N ALA A 407 1.24 -22.88 -5.13
CA ALA A 407 1.38 -21.44 -4.94
C ALA A 407 0.19 -20.74 -5.57
N VAL A 408 -0.39 -19.75 -4.88
CA VAL A 408 -1.54 -18.99 -5.39
C VAL A 408 -1.17 -17.52 -5.42
N ILE A 409 -1.33 -16.87 -6.57
CA ILE A 409 -0.95 -15.48 -6.81
C ILE A 409 -1.93 -14.80 -7.77
N GLY A 410 -2.20 -13.51 -7.58
CA GLY A 410 -3.01 -12.72 -8.53
C GLY A 410 -2.18 -12.21 -9.71
N ASP A 411 -2.85 -11.80 -10.78
CA ASP A 411 -2.24 -11.25 -11.99
C ASP A 411 -1.34 -10.03 -11.74
N SER A 412 -1.86 -9.00 -11.07
CA SER A 412 -1.07 -7.81 -10.72
C SER A 412 0.13 -8.17 -9.82
N THR A 413 -0.05 -9.03 -8.84
CA THR A 413 1.03 -9.48 -7.94
C THR A 413 2.05 -10.34 -8.68
N PHE A 414 1.62 -11.14 -9.66
CA PHE A 414 2.50 -11.88 -10.54
C PHE A 414 3.40 -10.93 -11.35
N MET A 415 2.82 -9.86 -11.91
CA MET A 415 3.58 -8.82 -12.61
C MET A 415 4.48 -8.00 -11.67
N HIS A 416 4.10 -7.85 -10.40
CA HIS A 416 4.88 -7.11 -9.40
C HIS A 416 6.26 -7.75 -9.17
N THR A 417 6.31 -9.02 -8.79
CA THR A 417 7.57 -9.76 -8.51
C THR A 417 7.43 -11.28 -8.70
N GLY A 418 6.22 -11.79 -8.98
CA GLY A 418 5.98 -13.23 -9.16
C GLY A 418 6.73 -13.83 -10.36
N VAL A 419 6.91 -13.06 -11.43
CA VAL A 419 7.68 -13.48 -12.61
C VAL A 419 9.10 -13.91 -12.24
N ASN A 420 9.77 -13.12 -11.39
CA ASN A 420 11.13 -13.43 -10.94
C ASN A 420 11.18 -14.73 -10.14
N SER A 421 10.17 -14.95 -9.29
CA SER A 421 10.04 -16.18 -8.51
C SER A 421 9.80 -17.41 -9.40
N LEU A 422 8.95 -17.26 -10.42
CA LEU A 422 8.68 -18.34 -11.39
C LEU A 422 9.95 -18.67 -12.20
N MET A 423 10.65 -17.66 -12.67
CA MET A 423 11.95 -17.83 -13.38
C MET A 423 12.96 -18.57 -12.50
N ASN A 424 13.04 -18.23 -11.20
CA ASN A 424 13.90 -18.93 -10.26
C ASN A 424 13.52 -20.40 -10.07
N MET A 425 12.20 -20.73 -10.00
CA MET A 425 11.74 -22.12 -9.91
C MET A 425 12.16 -22.93 -11.14
N VAL A 426 11.95 -22.40 -12.34
CA VAL A 426 12.32 -23.06 -13.61
C VAL A 426 13.83 -23.25 -13.68
N TYR A 427 14.61 -22.20 -13.42
CA TYR A 427 16.07 -22.23 -13.46
C TYR A 427 16.65 -23.29 -12.50
N ASN A 428 16.06 -23.43 -11.32
CA ASN A 428 16.50 -24.38 -10.29
C ASN A 428 15.76 -25.73 -10.34
N LYS A 429 15.09 -26.05 -11.46
CA LYS A 429 14.45 -27.35 -11.71
C LYS A 429 13.50 -27.76 -10.58
N ALA A 430 12.61 -26.90 -10.20
CA ALA A 430 11.53 -27.19 -9.24
C ALA A 430 10.39 -27.98 -9.90
N THR A 431 9.43 -28.46 -9.11
CA THR A 431 8.30 -29.29 -9.57
C THR A 431 6.93 -28.75 -9.14
N GLY A 432 6.87 -27.61 -8.46
CA GLY A 432 5.62 -27.07 -7.91
C GLY A 432 4.66 -26.50 -8.96
N THR A 433 3.37 -26.52 -8.61
CA THR A 433 2.30 -25.92 -9.43
C THR A 433 1.94 -24.53 -8.91
N VAL A 434 1.91 -23.57 -9.83
CA VAL A 434 1.53 -22.17 -9.58
C VAL A 434 0.14 -21.90 -10.15
N ILE A 435 -0.78 -21.36 -9.36
CA ILE A 435 -2.10 -20.92 -9.82
C ILE A 435 -2.10 -19.39 -9.87
N ILE A 436 -2.13 -18.83 -11.07
CA ILE A 436 -2.29 -17.39 -11.31
C ILE A 436 -3.78 -17.08 -11.45
N MET A 437 -4.31 -16.30 -10.52
CA MET A 437 -5.71 -15.90 -10.52
C MET A 437 -5.87 -14.56 -11.24
N ASP A 438 -6.02 -14.62 -12.57
CA ASP A 438 -6.20 -13.46 -13.44
C ASP A 438 -7.64 -12.96 -13.36
N ASN A 439 -7.83 -11.87 -12.63
CA ASN A 439 -9.10 -11.14 -12.56
C ASN A 439 -9.08 -9.80 -13.32
N SER A 440 -8.03 -9.56 -14.09
CA SER A 440 -7.82 -8.42 -14.99
C SER A 440 -7.85 -7.06 -14.28
N THR A 441 -7.37 -7.01 -13.02
CA THR A 441 -7.27 -5.74 -12.27
C THR A 441 -6.50 -5.91 -10.97
N THR A 442 -5.92 -4.82 -10.46
CA THR A 442 -5.42 -4.70 -9.09
C THR A 442 -6.59 -4.44 -8.13
N GLY A 443 -7.36 -5.48 -7.80
CA GLY A 443 -8.69 -5.34 -7.19
C GLY A 443 -8.72 -4.79 -5.77
N MET A 444 -7.74 -5.12 -4.93
CA MET A 444 -7.75 -4.79 -3.49
C MET A 444 -7.63 -3.29 -3.21
N THR A 445 -6.93 -2.56 -4.05
CA THR A 445 -6.61 -1.13 -3.85
C THR A 445 -7.54 -0.17 -4.61
N GLY A 446 -8.54 -0.69 -5.36
CA GLY A 446 -9.52 0.14 -6.06
C GLY A 446 -9.66 -0.15 -7.56
N HIS A 447 -9.21 -1.32 -8.04
CA HIS A 447 -9.35 -1.76 -9.44
C HIS A 447 -8.44 -1.03 -10.43
N GLN A 448 -7.21 -0.71 -10.01
CA GLN A 448 -6.21 -0.08 -10.87
C GLN A 448 -5.79 -1.03 -12.00
N ASP A 449 -5.48 -0.43 -13.14
CA ASP A 449 -4.86 -1.11 -14.27
C ASP A 449 -3.41 -1.52 -13.95
N HIS A 450 -2.91 -2.52 -14.66
CA HIS A 450 -1.53 -2.98 -14.60
C HIS A 450 -1.06 -3.49 -15.97
N SER A 451 0.19 -3.84 -16.10
CA SER A 451 0.82 -4.16 -17.40
C SER A 451 0.15 -5.27 -18.23
N ALA A 452 -0.76 -6.07 -17.66
CA ALA A 452 -1.51 -7.10 -18.38
C ALA A 452 -2.98 -6.70 -18.67
N THR A 453 -3.42 -5.47 -18.35
CA THR A 453 -4.81 -5.02 -18.58
C THR A 453 -5.01 -4.27 -19.90
N GLY A 454 -3.94 -3.75 -20.52
CA GLY A 454 -4.00 -3.07 -21.81
C GLY A 454 -4.47 -1.62 -21.76
N LYS A 455 -4.36 -0.98 -20.58
CA LYS A 455 -4.73 0.41 -20.38
C LYS A 455 -3.76 1.09 -19.41
N THR A 456 -3.35 2.32 -19.73
CA THR A 456 -2.51 3.13 -18.84
C THR A 456 -3.33 3.79 -17.74
N LEU A 457 -2.68 4.33 -16.69
CA LEU A 457 -3.34 5.12 -15.65
C LEU A 457 -4.08 6.33 -16.24
N GLN A 458 -3.52 6.97 -17.27
CA GLN A 458 -4.13 8.10 -17.94
C GLN A 458 -5.33 7.73 -18.84
N GLY A 459 -5.61 6.44 -18.97
CA GLY A 459 -6.77 5.92 -19.70
C GLY A 459 -6.50 5.54 -21.15
N ASP A 460 -5.27 5.68 -21.63
CA ASP A 460 -4.91 5.36 -23.00
C ASP A 460 -4.77 3.87 -23.24
N PRO A 461 -5.23 3.34 -24.38
CA PRO A 461 -4.98 1.96 -24.78
C PRO A 461 -3.47 1.69 -24.93
N THR A 462 -3.02 0.55 -24.43
CA THR A 462 -1.62 0.13 -24.55
C THR A 462 -1.50 -1.37 -24.74
N TYR A 463 -0.29 -1.87 -24.94
CA TYR A 463 -0.02 -3.30 -25.03
C TYR A 463 -0.33 -4.00 -23.71
N ALA A 464 -1.13 -5.06 -23.78
CA ALA A 464 -1.39 -5.96 -22.65
C ALA A 464 -0.41 -7.12 -22.69
N ILE A 465 0.38 -7.30 -21.66
CA ILE A 465 1.28 -8.46 -21.54
C ILE A 465 0.42 -9.73 -21.46
N ASP A 466 0.70 -10.67 -22.35
CA ASP A 466 0.10 -12.01 -22.33
C ASP A 466 0.77 -12.87 -21.26
N ILE A 467 0.06 -13.16 -20.17
CA ILE A 467 0.61 -13.93 -19.03
C ILE A 467 0.96 -15.36 -19.44
N PRO A 468 0.15 -16.12 -20.20
CA PRO A 468 0.54 -17.41 -20.77
C PRO A 468 1.85 -17.37 -21.55
N GLU A 469 2.00 -16.45 -22.49
CA GLU A 469 3.22 -16.30 -23.27
C GLU A 469 4.42 -15.95 -22.40
N LEU A 470 4.24 -15.07 -21.42
CA LEU A 470 5.29 -14.73 -20.46
C LEU A 470 5.74 -15.97 -19.65
N CYS A 471 4.81 -16.80 -19.21
CA CYS A 471 5.14 -18.05 -18.51
C CYS A 471 5.95 -19.00 -19.41
N HIS A 472 5.59 -19.12 -20.68
CA HIS A 472 6.37 -19.90 -21.66
C HIS A 472 7.76 -19.29 -21.92
N ALA A 473 7.84 -17.96 -22.01
CA ALA A 473 9.11 -17.26 -22.25
C ALA A 473 10.13 -17.47 -21.11
N VAL A 474 9.68 -17.62 -19.87
CA VAL A 474 10.57 -17.94 -18.73
C VAL A 474 10.84 -19.44 -18.58
N GLY A 475 10.34 -20.28 -19.51
CA GLY A 475 10.67 -21.69 -19.63
C GLY A 475 9.66 -22.68 -19.05
N VAL A 476 8.47 -22.25 -18.66
CA VAL A 476 7.41 -23.15 -18.23
C VAL A 476 6.82 -23.87 -19.44
N LYS A 477 6.82 -25.19 -19.43
CA LYS A 477 6.28 -26.01 -20.53
C LYS A 477 4.77 -26.24 -20.42
N HIS A 478 4.27 -26.32 -19.19
CA HIS A 478 2.89 -26.68 -18.88
C HIS A 478 2.14 -25.45 -18.36
N VAL A 479 1.46 -24.77 -19.27
CA VAL A 479 0.64 -23.60 -18.97
C VAL A 479 -0.80 -23.87 -19.42
N ASN A 480 -1.74 -23.82 -18.47
CA ASN A 480 -3.14 -24.08 -18.73
C ASN A 480 -3.99 -22.85 -18.38
N VAL A 481 -4.84 -22.42 -19.28
CA VAL A 481 -5.81 -21.34 -19.05
C VAL A 481 -7.18 -21.93 -18.86
N VAL A 482 -7.83 -21.65 -17.73
CA VAL A 482 -9.13 -22.20 -17.33
C VAL A 482 -10.04 -21.07 -16.86
N ASN A 483 -11.32 -21.13 -17.24
CA ASN A 483 -12.32 -20.26 -16.64
C ASN A 483 -12.53 -20.65 -15.17
N ALA A 484 -12.40 -19.68 -14.25
CA ALA A 484 -12.52 -19.94 -12.81
C ALA A 484 -13.88 -20.60 -12.42
N PHE A 485 -14.96 -20.33 -13.14
CA PHE A 485 -16.26 -20.93 -12.88
C PHE A 485 -16.49 -22.30 -13.55
N ASP A 486 -15.52 -22.80 -14.32
CA ASP A 486 -15.55 -24.19 -14.80
C ASP A 486 -14.91 -25.11 -13.77
N ILE A 487 -15.70 -25.45 -12.75
CA ILE A 487 -15.26 -26.21 -11.57
C ILE A 487 -14.72 -27.60 -11.93
N GLU A 488 -15.32 -28.26 -12.91
CA GLU A 488 -14.95 -29.62 -13.30
C GLU A 488 -13.62 -29.63 -14.03
N LEU A 489 -13.47 -28.75 -15.01
CA LEU A 489 -12.20 -28.58 -15.74
C LEU A 489 -11.09 -28.14 -14.79
N LEU A 490 -11.36 -27.13 -13.93
CA LEU A 490 -10.40 -26.63 -12.96
C LEU A 490 -9.93 -27.75 -11.99
N GLN A 491 -10.86 -28.55 -11.47
CA GLN A 491 -10.54 -29.66 -10.60
C GLN A 491 -9.69 -30.72 -11.30
N LYS A 492 -10.01 -31.03 -12.57
CA LYS A 492 -9.24 -31.95 -13.39
C LYS A 492 -7.83 -31.43 -13.62
N THR A 493 -7.72 -30.19 -14.09
CA THR A 493 -6.42 -29.54 -14.39
C THR A 493 -5.53 -29.48 -13.16
N ILE A 494 -6.06 -29.09 -11.99
CA ILE A 494 -5.24 -29.07 -10.74
C ILE A 494 -4.69 -30.45 -10.44
N LYS A 495 -5.50 -31.51 -10.53
CA LYS A 495 -5.03 -32.89 -10.26
C LYS A 495 -3.96 -33.36 -11.23
N GLU A 496 -4.06 -32.98 -12.50
CA GLU A 496 -3.10 -33.34 -13.53
C GLU A 496 -1.77 -32.59 -13.32
N GLU A 497 -1.85 -31.30 -13.04
CA GLU A 497 -0.67 -30.46 -12.93
C GLU A 497 0.14 -30.68 -11.65
N VAL A 498 -0.50 -30.91 -10.51
CA VAL A 498 0.21 -31.21 -9.25
C VAL A 498 0.88 -32.60 -9.25
N ALA A 499 0.49 -33.48 -10.17
CA ALA A 499 1.11 -34.79 -10.35
C ALA A 499 2.39 -34.75 -11.23
N ARG A 500 2.72 -33.60 -11.84
CA ARG A 500 3.87 -33.46 -12.71
C ARG A 500 5.18 -33.36 -11.93
N ASP A 501 6.24 -33.81 -12.54
CA ASP A 501 7.61 -33.68 -12.03
C ASP A 501 8.35 -32.44 -12.63
N GLU A 502 7.61 -31.46 -13.11
CA GLU A 502 8.10 -30.19 -13.65
C GLU A 502 7.25 -29.04 -13.14
N VAL A 503 7.78 -27.81 -13.23
CA VAL A 503 7.00 -26.60 -12.93
C VAL A 503 5.82 -26.49 -13.86
N SER A 504 4.63 -26.28 -13.32
CA SER A 504 3.43 -26.04 -14.09
C SER A 504 2.69 -24.79 -13.63
N VAL A 505 1.95 -24.17 -14.53
CA VAL A 505 1.16 -22.96 -14.28
C VAL A 505 -0.28 -23.18 -14.72
N ILE A 506 -1.22 -22.84 -13.83
CA ILE A 506 -2.64 -22.80 -14.13
C ILE A 506 -3.08 -21.34 -14.02
N ILE A 507 -3.63 -20.77 -15.08
CA ILE A 507 -4.14 -19.40 -15.11
C ILE A 507 -5.67 -19.47 -15.06
N THR A 508 -6.27 -19.02 -13.97
CA THR A 508 -7.73 -18.97 -13.85
C THR A 508 -8.22 -17.59 -14.32
N LYS A 509 -8.47 -17.48 -15.62
CA LYS A 509 -8.83 -16.20 -16.26
C LYS A 509 -10.32 -15.94 -16.20
N THR A 510 -10.73 -15.01 -15.35
CA THR A 510 -12.12 -14.56 -15.22
C THR A 510 -12.14 -13.16 -14.61
N PRO A 511 -12.66 -12.15 -15.32
CA PRO A 511 -12.65 -10.76 -14.85
C PRO A 511 -13.30 -10.57 -13.48
N CYS A 512 -12.79 -9.60 -12.72
CA CYS A 512 -13.38 -9.20 -11.46
C CYS A 512 -14.85 -8.81 -11.66
N VAL A 513 -15.72 -9.32 -10.80
CA VAL A 513 -17.18 -9.08 -10.90
C VAL A 513 -17.53 -7.59 -10.83
N LEU A 514 -16.72 -6.77 -10.18
CA LEU A 514 -16.93 -5.33 -10.04
C LEU A 514 -16.54 -4.52 -11.28
N LEU A 515 -15.79 -5.12 -12.23
CA LEU A 515 -15.51 -4.52 -13.54
C LEU A 515 -16.68 -4.64 -14.51
N ASP A 516 -17.51 -5.68 -14.35
CA ASP A 516 -18.66 -5.92 -15.24
C ASP A 516 -19.92 -5.27 -14.68
N LYS A 517 -20.23 -4.07 -15.19
CA LYS A 517 -21.41 -3.29 -14.77
C LYS A 517 -22.71 -3.71 -15.48
N ARG A 518 -22.69 -4.71 -16.37
CA ARG A 518 -23.88 -5.19 -17.06
C ARG A 518 -24.83 -5.88 -16.07
N LYS A 519 -26.13 -5.60 -16.17
CA LYS A 519 -27.15 -6.37 -15.45
C LYS A 519 -27.10 -7.82 -15.97
N LYS A 520 -26.82 -8.76 -15.08
CA LYS A 520 -26.89 -10.19 -15.38
C LYS A 520 -28.17 -10.74 -14.84
N PRO A 521 -28.78 -11.75 -15.50
CA PRO A 521 -29.90 -12.44 -14.92
C PRO A 521 -29.53 -13.05 -13.59
N LEU A 522 -30.41 -12.95 -12.61
CA LEU A 522 -30.17 -13.38 -11.23
C LEU A 522 -30.50 -14.87 -11.08
N TYR A 523 -30.00 -15.48 -10.03
CA TYR A 523 -30.37 -16.83 -9.64
C TYR A 523 -31.31 -16.78 -8.43
N MET A 524 -32.28 -17.69 -8.42
CA MET A 524 -33.19 -17.92 -7.30
C MET A 524 -33.12 -19.36 -6.82
N ALA A 525 -33.46 -19.60 -5.58
CA ALA A 525 -33.57 -20.94 -5.02
C ALA A 525 -35.04 -21.28 -4.73
N HIS A 526 -35.52 -22.43 -5.21
CA HIS A 526 -36.81 -23.00 -4.79
C HIS A 526 -36.69 -23.57 -3.39
N GLU A 527 -36.98 -22.74 -2.39
CA GLU A 527 -36.77 -23.03 -0.97
C GLU A 527 -37.53 -24.24 -0.48
N ASP A 528 -38.78 -24.42 -0.99
CA ASP A 528 -39.69 -25.54 -0.73
C ASP A 528 -39.14 -26.89 -1.24
N GLN A 529 -38.35 -26.87 -2.32
CA GLN A 529 -37.76 -28.05 -2.94
C GLN A 529 -36.34 -28.34 -2.42
N CYS A 530 -35.76 -27.40 -1.66
CA CYS A 530 -34.38 -27.48 -1.16
C CYS A 530 -34.19 -28.68 -0.24
N LYS A 531 -33.19 -29.53 -0.56
CA LYS A 531 -32.85 -30.71 0.25
C LYS A 531 -31.93 -30.39 1.42
N LYS A 532 -31.63 -29.11 1.70
CA LYS A 532 -30.90 -28.61 2.88
C LYS A 532 -29.48 -29.19 3.02
N CYS A 533 -28.90 -29.69 1.91
CA CYS A 533 -27.58 -30.34 1.93
C CYS A 533 -26.40 -29.36 2.11
N GLY A 534 -26.61 -28.04 1.92
CA GLY A 534 -25.61 -26.99 2.15
C GLY A 534 -24.44 -26.97 1.19
N LEU A 535 -24.44 -27.76 0.10
CA LEU A 535 -23.30 -27.82 -0.83
C LEU A 535 -23.06 -26.48 -1.55
N CYS A 536 -24.14 -25.79 -1.97
CA CYS A 536 -24.09 -24.47 -2.59
C CYS A 536 -23.58 -23.37 -1.66
N MET A 537 -23.66 -23.56 -0.33
CA MET A 537 -23.14 -22.63 0.68
C MET A 537 -21.63 -22.71 0.88
N LYS A 538 -20.99 -23.82 0.49
CA LYS A 538 -19.55 -24.05 0.72
C LYS A 538 -18.61 -23.02 0.12
N PRO A 539 -18.91 -22.40 -1.05
CA PRO A 539 -18.08 -21.29 -1.55
C PRO A 539 -18.17 -20.01 -0.70
N GLY A 540 -19.08 -19.95 0.27
CA GLY A 540 -19.21 -18.81 1.20
C GLY A 540 -19.72 -17.54 0.54
N CYS A 541 -20.55 -17.63 -0.51
CA CYS A 541 -21.10 -16.45 -1.19
C CYS A 541 -21.98 -15.62 -0.24
N PRO A 542 -21.73 -14.30 -0.05
CA PRO A 542 -22.53 -13.49 0.87
C PRO A 542 -23.96 -13.24 0.41
N ALA A 543 -24.27 -13.46 -0.88
CA ALA A 543 -25.63 -13.43 -1.40
C ALA A 543 -26.47 -14.68 -0.97
N MET A 544 -25.85 -15.68 -0.36
CA MET A 544 -26.51 -16.91 0.06
C MET A 544 -26.68 -16.96 1.57
N THR A 545 -27.90 -17.11 2.02
CA THR A 545 -28.24 -17.26 3.44
C THR A 545 -28.98 -18.57 3.68
N LYS A 546 -29.06 -18.97 4.95
CA LYS A 546 -29.78 -20.14 5.38
C LYS A 546 -31.02 -19.72 6.17
N ASN A 547 -32.18 -20.18 5.73
CA ASN A 547 -33.45 -19.95 6.43
C ASN A 547 -33.53 -20.71 7.75
N ALA A 548 -34.47 -20.37 8.61
CA ALA A 548 -34.69 -21.02 9.89
C ALA A 548 -35.00 -22.54 9.75
N ASP A 549 -35.66 -22.95 8.65
CA ASP A 549 -35.94 -24.35 8.36
C ASP A 549 -34.72 -25.10 7.75
N GLY A 550 -33.63 -24.38 7.45
CA GLY A 550 -32.40 -24.92 6.86
C GLY A 550 -32.35 -24.89 5.33
N SER A 551 -33.39 -24.45 4.65
CA SER A 551 -33.38 -24.18 3.20
C SER A 551 -32.44 -23.01 2.85
N VAL A 552 -32.04 -22.89 1.58
CA VAL A 552 -31.14 -21.84 1.12
C VAL A 552 -31.93 -20.75 0.43
N HIS A 553 -31.69 -19.53 0.81
CA HIS A 553 -32.18 -18.30 0.18
C HIS A 553 -31.05 -17.60 -0.58
N ILE A 554 -31.34 -16.99 -1.71
CA ILE A 554 -30.45 -16.14 -2.49
C ILE A 554 -30.99 -14.72 -2.47
N ASP A 555 -30.22 -13.81 -1.89
CA ASP A 555 -30.52 -12.38 -1.87
C ASP A 555 -30.32 -11.80 -3.27
N ASP A 556 -31.38 -11.35 -3.89
CA ASP A 556 -31.41 -10.79 -5.24
C ASP A 556 -30.70 -9.46 -5.35
N THR A 557 -30.64 -8.69 -4.26
CA THR A 557 -29.90 -7.40 -4.21
C THR A 557 -28.39 -7.60 -4.21
N MET A 558 -27.91 -8.75 -3.75
CA MET A 558 -26.49 -9.10 -3.69
C MET A 558 -26.05 -10.06 -4.80
N CYS A 559 -26.98 -10.79 -5.42
CA CYS A 559 -26.64 -11.78 -6.45
C CYS A 559 -26.09 -11.08 -7.71
N THR A 560 -24.98 -11.60 -8.24
CA THR A 560 -24.32 -11.07 -9.45
C THR A 560 -24.50 -11.97 -10.68
N GLY A 561 -25.30 -13.03 -10.59
CA GLY A 561 -25.57 -13.92 -11.71
C GLY A 561 -24.39 -14.79 -12.18
N CYS A 562 -23.44 -15.13 -11.30
CA CYS A 562 -22.25 -15.90 -11.68
C CYS A 562 -22.51 -17.41 -11.92
N GLY A 563 -23.63 -17.97 -11.44
CA GLY A 563 -24.03 -19.37 -11.65
C GLY A 563 -23.26 -20.41 -10.81
N LEU A 564 -22.36 -20.01 -9.91
CA LEU A 564 -21.57 -20.97 -9.12
C LEU A 564 -22.46 -21.87 -8.23
N CYS A 565 -23.49 -21.31 -7.61
CA CYS A 565 -24.40 -22.02 -6.73
C CYS A 565 -25.27 -23.03 -7.48
N GLU A 566 -25.72 -22.69 -8.71
CA GLU A 566 -26.46 -23.59 -9.60
C GLU A 566 -25.64 -24.83 -9.93
N LYS A 567 -24.37 -24.65 -10.39
CA LYS A 567 -23.45 -25.75 -10.74
C LYS A 567 -23.18 -26.69 -9.56
N LEU A 568 -23.33 -26.21 -8.35
CA LEU A 568 -23.14 -27.00 -7.12
C LEU A 568 -24.42 -27.69 -6.63
N CYS A 569 -25.59 -27.29 -7.13
CA CYS A 569 -26.86 -27.84 -6.70
C CYS A 569 -27.16 -29.16 -7.41
N LYS A 570 -26.94 -30.28 -6.74
CA LYS A 570 -27.24 -31.63 -7.27
C LYS A 570 -28.73 -31.91 -7.50
N PHE A 571 -29.59 -31.05 -7.00
CA PHE A 571 -31.06 -31.26 -7.03
C PHE A 571 -31.74 -30.29 -7.97
N ASN A 572 -30.97 -29.45 -8.71
CA ASN A 572 -31.47 -28.47 -9.67
C ASN A 572 -32.57 -27.53 -9.11
N VAL A 573 -32.45 -27.17 -7.83
CA VAL A 573 -33.39 -26.26 -7.15
C VAL A 573 -32.91 -24.79 -7.16
N ILE A 574 -31.81 -24.52 -7.83
CA ILE A 574 -31.29 -23.16 -8.08
C ILE A 574 -31.34 -22.94 -9.60
N GLU A 575 -32.04 -21.93 -10.01
CA GLU A 575 -32.22 -21.63 -11.44
C GLU A 575 -32.09 -20.14 -11.73
N LEU A 576 -31.89 -19.85 -13.01
CA LEU A 576 -31.81 -18.50 -13.52
C LEU A 576 -33.19 -17.87 -13.54
N VAL A 577 -33.37 -16.68 -12.99
CA VAL A 577 -34.62 -15.91 -13.07
C VAL A 577 -34.82 -15.48 -14.52
N LYS A 578 -35.94 -15.86 -15.11
CA LYS A 578 -36.29 -15.44 -16.47
C LYS A 578 -36.76 -13.98 -16.47
N GLU A 579 -36.36 -13.22 -17.50
CA GLU A 579 -36.87 -11.86 -17.68
C GLU A 579 -38.38 -11.90 -17.82
N GLY A 580 -39.11 -11.37 -16.87
CA GLY A 580 -40.58 -11.26 -16.89
C GLY A 580 -41.32 -11.89 -15.71
N GLU A 581 -40.65 -12.47 -14.74
CA GLU A 581 -41.24 -12.93 -13.47
C GLU A 581 -40.89 -12.03 -12.29
#